data_ec08314296293c98b2fcfb64817baf82
#
_entry.id   ec08314296293c98b2fcfb64817baf82
#
_cell.length_a   1.000
_cell.length_b   1.000
_cell.length_c   1.000
_cell.angle_alpha   90.00
_cell.angle_beta   90.00
_cell.angle_gamma   90.00
#
_symmetry.space_group_name_H-M   'P 1'
#
loop_
_entity.id
_entity.type
_entity.pdbx_description
1 polymer ?
#
loop_
_entity_poly.entity_id
_entity_poly.type
_entity_poly.pdbx_seq_one_letter_code
_entity_poly.pdbx_strand_id
1 'polypeptide(L)'
;MGRDKAELIVAGERLADHAARVLQAVCDPVLEIGPGRSDLETVGDEQPRAGPLAALVTGAGALRTGGYEGAVLLLAVDLPFVDARLLELLVDHPADDSVVPVAGGMRQSCCARYAPAALTTATDLVEQGERAMHALLSAVPVVEITEPEWRAVAPADALADLDTPEDLARHDVDDR
;
A
#
# COMPACT_ATOMS: atom_id res chain seq x y z
N MET A 1 12.00 -16.29 0.74
CA MET A 1 13.02 -15.56 -0.02
C MET A 1 13.76 -14.65 0.94
N GLY A 2 15.13 -14.68 0.96
CA GLY A 2 15.94 -13.94 1.94
C GLY A 2 16.43 -12.57 1.44
N ARG A 3 15.91 -12.06 0.33
CA ARG A 3 16.25 -10.75 -0.24
C ARG A 3 15.21 -9.71 0.11
N ASP A 4 15.66 -8.48 0.24
CA ASP A 4 14.80 -7.31 0.42
C ASP A 4 14.07 -7.00 -0.91
N LYS A 5 12.76 -7.19 -0.95
CA LYS A 5 11.95 -6.97 -2.15
C LYS A 5 12.06 -5.53 -2.67
N ALA A 6 12.24 -4.56 -1.79
CA ALA A 6 12.33 -3.15 -2.15
C ALA A 6 13.51 -2.83 -3.11
N GLU A 7 14.56 -3.68 -3.08
CA GLU A 7 15.75 -3.54 -3.93
C GLU A 7 15.63 -4.28 -5.28
N LEU A 8 14.56 -5.04 -5.50
CA LEU A 8 14.35 -5.72 -6.78
C LEU A 8 14.12 -4.69 -7.90
N ILE A 9 14.66 -4.99 -9.08
CA ILE A 9 14.52 -4.16 -10.28
C ILE A 9 13.50 -4.80 -11.23
N VAL A 10 12.44 -4.08 -11.55
CA VAL A 10 11.42 -4.47 -12.52
C VAL A 10 11.38 -3.41 -13.61
N ALA A 11 11.47 -3.83 -14.86
CA ALA A 11 11.49 -2.92 -16.03
C ALA A 11 12.53 -1.77 -15.92
N GLY A 12 13.65 -2.01 -15.21
CA GLY A 12 14.75 -1.06 -15.05
C GLY A 12 14.58 -0.06 -13.89
N GLU A 13 13.54 -0.18 -13.06
CA GLU A 13 13.29 0.65 -11.88
C GLU A 13 13.24 -0.22 -10.61
N ARG A 14 13.82 0.26 -9.49
CA ARG A 14 13.67 -0.43 -8.19
C ARG A 14 12.22 -0.35 -7.71
N LEU A 15 11.73 -1.38 -7.05
CA LEU A 15 10.36 -1.41 -6.52
C LEU A 15 10.09 -0.26 -5.53
N ALA A 16 11.08 0.08 -4.68
CA ALA A 16 10.95 1.20 -3.76
C ALA A 16 10.79 2.54 -4.50
N ASP A 17 11.56 2.77 -5.56
CA ASP A 17 11.50 4.01 -6.36
C ASP A 17 10.19 4.09 -7.15
N HIS A 18 9.74 2.95 -7.71
CA HIS A 18 8.45 2.86 -8.38
C HIS A 18 7.30 3.24 -7.44
N ALA A 19 7.22 2.60 -6.26
CA ALA A 19 6.17 2.87 -5.28
C ALA A 19 6.20 4.36 -4.83
N ALA A 20 7.39 4.90 -4.55
CA ALA A 20 7.55 6.31 -4.20
C ALA A 20 7.02 7.23 -5.31
N ARG A 21 7.44 7.00 -6.55
CA ARG A 21 7.07 7.83 -7.70
C ARG A 21 5.56 7.80 -7.98
N VAL A 22 4.90 6.64 -7.92
CA VAL A 22 3.46 6.57 -8.20
C VAL A 22 2.63 7.19 -7.07
N LEU A 23 3.08 7.07 -5.80
CA LEU A 23 2.43 7.74 -4.68
C LEU A 23 2.60 9.26 -4.76
N GLN A 24 3.81 9.77 -5.03
CA GLN A 24 4.08 11.21 -5.17
C GLN A 24 3.32 11.87 -6.34
N ALA A 25 2.88 11.09 -7.33
CA ALA A 25 2.05 11.60 -8.42
C ALA A 25 0.61 11.95 -7.95
N VAL A 26 0.14 11.37 -6.84
CA VAL A 26 -1.27 11.51 -6.40
C VAL A 26 -1.43 11.98 -4.94
N CYS A 27 -0.36 11.94 -4.15
CA CYS A 27 -0.38 12.27 -2.71
C CYS A 27 0.77 13.21 -2.33
N ASP A 28 0.50 14.07 -1.34
CA ASP A 28 1.48 14.89 -0.64
C ASP A 28 0.94 15.19 0.78
N PRO A 29 1.68 14.89 1.85
CA PRO A 29 3.01 14.27 1.89
C PRO A 29 2.99 12.74 1.64
N VAL A 30 4.16 12.18 1.29
CA VAL A 30 4.39 10.73 1.14
C VAL A 30 5.55 10.33 2.04
N LEU A 31 5.39 9.21 2.77
CA LEU A 31 6.39 8.67 3.69
C LEU A 31 6.73 7.23 3.34
N GLU A 32 7.96 6.82 3.56
CA GLU A 32 8.35 5.40 3.59
C GLU A 32 8.32 4.88 5.04
N ILE A 33 7.65 3.76 5.26
CA ILE A 33 7.68 3.07 6.55
C ILE A 33 8.58 1.85 6.42
N GLY A 34 9.77 1.95 7.00
CA GLY A 34 10.74 0.88 6.88
C GLY A 34 12.20 1.32 6.94
N PRO A 35 13.10 0.61 6.23
CA PRO A 35 14.54 0.83 6.33
C PRO A 35 15.09 2.00 5.49
N GLY A 36 14.27 2.74 4.76
CA GLY A 36 14.70 3.83 3.88
C GLY A 36 15.35 3.30 2.59
N ARG A 37 14.54 2.82 1.66
CA ARG A 37 14.98 2.27 0.37
C ARG A 37 14.74 3.20 -0.80
N SER A 38 13.87 4.20 -0.62
CA SER A 38 13.58 5.26 -1.59
C SER A 38 14.14 6.60 -1.11
N ASP A 39 13.94 7.64 -1.91
CA ASP A 39 14.30 9.03 -1.56
C ASP A 39 13.21 9.73 -0.72
N LEU A 40 12.19 9.00 -0.26
CA LEU A 40 11.14 9.54 0.60
C LEU A 40 11.64 9.80 2.02
N GLU A 41 10.96 10.70 2.73
CA GLU A 41 11.12 10.80 4.18
C GLU A 41 10.77 9.45 4.82
N THR A 42 11.71 8.94 5.61
CA THR A 42 11.59 7.61 6.22
C THR A 42 11.17 7.70 7.67
N VAL A 43 10.13 6.97 8.02
CA VAL A 43 9.75 6.71 9.40
C VAL A 43 10.17 5.29 9.75
N GLY A 44 11.05 5.17 10.73
CA GLY A 44 11.56 3.87 11.18
C GLY A 44 10.42 2.98 11.70
N ASP A 45 10.45 1.71 11.32
CA ASP A 45 9.56 0.71 11.90
C ASP A 45 10.08 0.39 13.31
N GLU A 46 9.42 0.93 14.34
CA GLU A 46 9.79 0.69 15.75
C GLU A 46 9.70 -0.81 16.13
N GLN A 47 8.93 -1.58 15.38
CA GLN A 47 8.77 -3.01 15.55
C GLN A 47 8.98 -3.75 14.20
N PRO A 48 10.23 -3.94 13.76
CA PRO A 48 10.52 -4.64 12.53
C PRO A 48 9.78 -5.98 12.44
N ARG A 49 9.05 -6.20 11.34
CA ARG A 49 8.18 -7.35 11.11
C ARG A 49 6.86 -7.37 11.89
N ALA A 50 6.40 -6.23 12.41
CA ALA A 50 5.08 -6.14 13.05
C ALA A 50 3.90 -6.28 12.06
N GLY A 51 4.17 -6.31 10.77
CA GLY A 51 3.18 -6.51 9.71
C GLY A 51 2.59 -5.21 9.16
N PRO A 52 1.81 -5.29 8.08
CA PRO A 52 1.34 -4.12 7.35
C PRO A 52 0.35 -3.25 8.15
N LEU A 53 -0.39 -3.83 9.11
CA LEU A 53 -1.30 -3.06 9.96
C LEU A 53 -0.52 -2.11 10.89
N ALA A 54 0.59 -2.57 11.46
CA ALA A 54 1.45 -1.72 12.30
C ALA A 54 2.13 -0.63 11.45
N ALA A 55 2.57 -0.95 10.23
CA ALA A 55 3.13 0.04 9.31
C ALA A 55 2.11 1.13 8.96
N LEU A 56 0.85 0.78 8.69
CA LEU A 56 -0.23 1.74 8.46
C LEU A 56 -0.42 2.68 9.67
N VAL A 57 -0.45 2.13 10.89
CA VAL A 57 -0.60 2.93 12.13
C VAL A 57 0.60 3.85 12.34
N THR A 58 1.82 3.36 12.13
CA THR A 58 3.06 4.15 12.24
C THR A 58 3.05 5.32 11.26
N GLY A 59 2.73 5.06 9.98
CA GLY A 59 2.66 6.09 8.94
C GLY A 59 1.57 7.13 9.21
N ALA A 60 0.37 6.69 9.57
CA ALA A 60 -0.74 7.58 9.92
C ALA A 60 -0.41 8.44 11.14
N GLY A 61 0.29 7.90 12.14
CA GLY A 61 0.76 8.63 13.31
C GLY A 61 1.79 9.71 12.96
N ALA A 62 2.74 9.40 12.09
CA ALA A 62 3.73 10.36 11.60
C ALA A 62 3.08 11.49 10.79
N LEU A 63 2.18 11.16 9.86
CA LEU A 63 1.41 12.15 9.10
C LEU A 63 0.60 13.07 10.00
N ARG A 64 -0.06 12.53 11.02
CA ARG A 64 -0.81 13.32 12.03
C ARG A 64 0.11 14.23 12.82
N THR A 65 1.30 13.79 13.20
CA THR A 65 2.30 14.63 13.87
C THR A 65 2.74 15.79 12.98
N GLY A 66 2.79 15.57 11.66
CA GLY A 66 3.01 16.60 10.64
C GLY A 66 1.79 17.50 10.37
N GLY A 67 0.65 17.29 11.07
CA GLY A 67 -0.56 18.10 10.93
C GLY A 67 -1.56 17.59 9.89
N TYR A 68 -1.37 16.39 9.33
CA TYR A 68 -2.32 15.80 8.38
C TYR A 68 -3.33 14.90 9.11
N GLU A 69 -4.63 15.15 8.90
CA GLU A 69 -5.73 14.42 9.54
C GLU A 69 -6.68 13.73 8.55
N GLY A 70 -6.32 13.70 7.27
CA GLY A 70 -7.13 13.13 6.20
C GLY A 70 -7.04 11.60 6.08
N ALA A 71 -7.65 11.08 5.02
CA ALA A 71 -7.52 9.69 4.64
C ALA A 71 -6.08 9.36 4.18
N VAL A 72 -5.62 8.16 4.44
CA VAL A 72 -4.26 7.70 4.10
C VAL A 72 -4.32 6.63 3.01
N LEU A 73 -3.55 6.83 1.94
CA LEU A 73 -3.32 5.82 0.92
C LEU A 73 -2.13 4.94 1.34
N LEU A 74 -2.36 3.65 1.47
CA LEU A 74 -1.32 2.63 1.72
C LEU A 74 -0.98 1.94 0.40
N LEU A 75 0.31 1.83 0.10
CA LEU A 75 0.82 1.04 -1.03
C LEU A 75 1.99 0.18 -0.56
N ALA A 76 1.88 -1.14 -0.78
CA ALA A 76 2.98 -2.06 -0.56
C ALA A 76 4.00 -2.00 -1.72
N VAL A 77 5.25 -2.21 -1.37
CA VAL A 77 6.38 -2.11 -2.33
C VAL A 77 6.43 -3.25 -3.35
N ASP A 78 5.74 -4.36 -3.11
CA ASP A 78 5.76 -5.56 -3.95
C ASP A 78 4.69 -5.59 -5.05
N LEU A 79 4.09 -4.43 -5.36
CA LEU A 79 3.12 -4.22 -6.44
C LEU A 79 3.76 -3.42 -7.60
N PRO A 80 4.58 -4.04 -8.45
CA PRO A 80 5.40 -3.35 -9.45
C PRO A 80 4.62 -2.72 -10.61
N PHE A 81 3.36 -3.12 -10.80
CA PHE A 81 2.54 -2.71 -11.94
C PHE A 81 1.44 -1.71 -11.57
N VAL A 82 1.36 -1.32 -10.29
CA VAL A 82 0.48 -0.22 -9.87
C VAL A 82 0.89 1.05 -10.60
N ASP A 83 -0.10 1.74 -11.16
CA ASP A 83 0.12 3.05 -11.79
C ASP A 83 -0.70 4.15 -11.09
N ALA A 84 -0.38 5.41 -11.43
CA ALA A 84 -1.04 6.56 -10.82
C ALA A 84 -2.55 6.57 -11.04
N ARG A 85 -3.05 6.07 -12.18
CA ARG A 85 -4.50 6.08 -12.48
C ARG A 85 -5.30 5.19 -11.54
N LEU A 86 -4.74 4.03 -11.14
CA LEU A 86 -5.36 3.20 -10.10
C LEU A 86 -5.41 3.95 -8.77
N LEU A 87 -4.31 4.61 -8.40
CA LEU A 87 -4.24 5.36 -7.15
C LEU A 87 -5.17 6.58 -7.16
N GLU A 88 -5.27 7.31 -8.28
CA GLU A 88 -6.23 8.40 -8.50
C GLU A 88 -7.67 7.91 -8.29
N LEU A 89 -8.03 6.74 -8.86
CA LEU A 89 -9.36 6.13 -8.67
C LEU A 89 -9.69 5.91 -7.18
N LEU A 90 -8.70 5.49 -6.37
CA LEU A 90 -8.89 5.28 -4.93
C LEU A 90 -8.99 6.61 -4.17
N VAL A 91 -8.12 7.58 -4.50
CA VAL A 91 -8.04 8.88 -3.82
C VAL A 91 -9.28 9.72 -4.12
N ASP A 92 -9.70 9.78 -5.38
CA ASP A 92 -10.81 10.63 -5.85
C ASP A 92 -12.17 9.99 -5.61
N HIS A 93 -12.23 8.77 -5.09
CA HIS A 93 -13.50 8.11 -4.82
C HIS A 93 -14.33 8.92 -3.80
N PRO A 94 -15.62 9.22 -4.07
CA PRO A 94 -16.42 10.15 -3.28
C PRO A 94 -16.85 9.63 -1.90
N ALA A 95 -16.61 8.36 -1.60
CA ALA A 95 -16.99 7.78 -0.30
C ALA A 95 -16.14 8.35 0.84
N ASP A 96 -16.79 8.57 2.00
CA ASP A 96 -16.12 8.92 3.25
C ASP A 96 -15.47 7.70 3.92
N ASP A 97 -15.87 6.49 3.54
CA ASP A 97 -15.36 5.23 4.04
C ASP A 97 -14.02 4.85 3.37
N SER A 98 -13.38 3.80 3.89
CA SER A 98 -12.19 3.22 3.27
C SER A 98 -12.52 2.63 1.90
N VAL A 99 -11.61 2.77 0.94
CA VAL A 99 -11.78 2.31 -0.46
C VAL A 99 -10.72 1.28 -0.77
N VAL A 100 -11.14 0.07 -1.15
CA VAL A 100 -10.25 -1.08 -1.32
C VAL A 100 -10.56 -1.78 -2.64
N PRO A 101 -9.59 -1.94 -3.55
CA PRO A 101 -9.80 -2.71 -4.76
C PRO A 101 -9.86 -4.21 -4.47
N VAL A 102 -10.63 -4.92 -5.30
CA VAL A 102 -10.74 -6.39 -5.26
C VAL A 102 -10.06 -6.96 -6.50
N ALA A 103 -9.15 -7.91 -6.31
CA ALA A 103 -8.52 -8.67 -7.39
C ALA A 103 -8.53 -10.16 -7.03
N GLY A 104 -8.90 -11.02 -7.99
CA GLY A 104 -9.04 -12.47 -7.75
C GLY A 104 -10.03 -12.80 -6.64
N GLY A 105 -11.03 -11.98 -6.40
CA GLY A 105 -12.01 -12.13 -5.31
C GLY A 105 -11.47 -11.77 -3.91
N MET A 106 -10.27 -11.20 -3.81
CA MET A 106 -9.65 -10.81 -2.54
C MET A 106 -9.48 -9.29 -2.47
N ARG A 107 -9.76 -8.70 -1.31
CA ARG A 107 -9.49 -7.29 -0.99
C ARG A 107 -8.00 -7.02 -0.95
N GLN A 108 -7.54 -6.06 -1.72
CA GLN A 108 -6.14 -5.66 -1.82
C GLN A 108 -5.80 -4.64 -0.72
N SER A 109 -5.69 -5.11 0.49
CA SER A 109 -5.53 -4.28 1.69
C SER A 109 -4.24 -3.46 1.74
N CYS A 110 -3.22 -3.85 0.98
CA CYS A 110 -1.94 -3.15 0.90
C CYS A 110 -1.83 -2.23 -0.33
N CYS A 111 -2.94 -2.03 -1.06
CA CYS A 111 -3.13 -0.97 -2.06
C CYS A 111 -4.53 -0.38 -1.85
N ALA A 112 -4.71 0.50 -0.86
CA ALA A 112 -6.04 0.95 -0.44
C ALA A 112 -6.00 2.32 0.23
N ARG A 113 -7.12 3.06 0.13
CA ARG A 113 -7.33 4.30 0.87
C ARG A 113 -8.07 4.01 2.18
N TYR A 114 -7.48 4.39 3.30
CA TYR A 114 -8.03 4.24 4.64
C TYR A 114 -8.61 5.55 5.16
N ALA A 115 -9.89 5.55 5.52
CA ALA A 115 -10.58 6.69 6.10
C ALA A 115 -10.04 7.01 7.52
N PRO A 116 -10.13 8.27 8.01
CA PRO A 116 -9.66 8.64 9.36
C PRO A 116 -10.24 7.77 10.48
N ALA A 117 -11.53 7.39 10.38
CA ALA A 117 -12.16 6.49 11.36
C ALA A 117 -11.54 5.09 11.35
N ALA A 118 -11.15 4.58 10.17
CA ALA A 118 -10.46 3.30 10.05
C ALA A 118 -9.05 3.35 10.65
N LEU A 119 -8.33 4.48 10.53
CA LEU A 119 -7.02 4.66 11.14
C LEU A 119 -7.09 4.64 12.68
N THR A 120 -8.16 5.17 13.27
CA THR A 120 -8.42 5.06 14.71
C THR A 120 -8.62 3.60 15.12
N THR A 121 -9.49 2.88 14.41
CA THR A 121 -9.72 1.44 14.64
C THR A 121 -8.45 0.61 14.45
N ALA A 122 -7.60 0.96 13.45
CA ALA A 122 -6.32 0.29 13.24
C ALA A 122 -5.39 0.44 14.46
N THR A 123 -5.34 1.63 15.06
CA THR A 123 -4.56 1.90 16.27
C THR A 123 -5.03 1.00 17.43
N ASP A 124 -6.34 0.95 17.69
CA ASP A 124 -6.91 0.12 18.74
C ASP A 124 -6.59 -1.37 18.54
N LEU A 125 -6.67 -1.86 17.30
CA LEU A 125 -6.35 -3.25 16.95
C LEU A 125 -4.87 -3.57 17.19
N VAL A 126 -3.96 -2.68 16.80
CA VAL A 126 -2.51 -2.86 17.03
C VAL A 126 -2.20 -2.88 18.53
N GLU A 127 -2.82 -2.03 19.35
CA GLU A 127 -2.69 -2.02 20.81
C GLU A 127 -3.19 -3.33 21.44
N GLN A 128 -4.21 -3.96 20.85
CA GLN A 128 -4.71 -5.28 21.27
C GLN A 128 -3.82 -6.44 20.76
N GLY A 129 -2.77 -6.16 20.02
CA GLY A 129 -1.83 -7.16 19.51
C GLY A 129 -2.17 -7.71 18.12
N GLU A 130 -3.20 -7.18 17.44
CA GLU A 130 -3.53 -7.59 16.07
C GLU A 130 -2.45 -7.11 15.09
N ARG A 131 -2.22 -7.88 14.03
CA ARG A 131 -1.19 -7.62 13.01
C ARG A 131 -1.73 -7.70 11.58
N ALA A 132 -2.89 -8.30 11.41
CA ALA A 132 -3.42 -8.65 10.10
C ALA A 132 -4.36 -7.57 9.56
N MET A 133 -4.13 -7.14 8.32
CA MET A 133 -4.98 -6.14 7.64
C MET A 133 -6.43 -6.61 7.48
N HIS A 134 -6.69 -7.91 7.33
CA HIS A 134 -8.05 -8.42 7.20
C HIS A 134 -8.89 -8.17 8.46
N ALA A 135 -8.27 -8.12 9.65
CA ALA A 135 -8.98 -7.78 10.88
C ALA A 135 -9.50 -6.34 10.83
N LEU A 136 -8.69 -5.39 10.36
CA LEU A 136 -9.13 -4.01 10.12
C LEU A 136 -10.28 -3.96 9.12
N LEU A 137 -10.14 -4.58 7.94
CA LEU A 137 -11.17 -4.57 6.90
C LEU A 137 -12.47 -5.26 7.30
N SER A 138 -12.44 -6.09 8.35
CA SER A 138 -13.64 -6.71 8.94
C SER A 138 -14.30 -5.84 10.01
N ALA A 139 -13.54 -4.92 10.59
CA ALA A 139 -13.99 -4.06 11.70
C ALA A 139 -14.52 -2.69 11.24
N VAL A 140 -14.29 -2.28 10.00
CA VAL A 140 -14.64 -0.95 9.48
C VAL A 140 -15.49 -1.03 8.22
N PRO A 141 -16.30 0.00 7.91
CA PRO A 141 -16.96 0.12 6.61
C PRO A 141 -15.94 0.22 5.48
N VAL A 142 -16.19 -0.49 4.38
CA VAL A 142 -15.32 -0.54 3.20
C VAL A 142 -16.16 -0.45 1.93
N VAL A 143 -15.79 0.44 1.04
CA VAL A 143 -16.25 0.46 -0.35
C VAL A 143 -15.27 -0.36 -1.19
N GLU A 144 -15.78 -1.38 -1.87
CA GLU A 144 -14.99 -2.21 -2.77
C GLU A 144 -15.01 -1.63 -4.19
N ILE A 145 -13.83 -1.49 -4.79
CA ILE A 145 -13.67 -1.24 -6.23
C ILE A 145 -13.51 -2.59 -6.92
N THR A 146 -14.48 -2.95 -7.74
CA THR A 146 -14.50 -4.24 -8.43
C THR A 146 -13.45 -4.33 -9.54
N GLU A 147 -13.09 -5.54 -9.96
CA GLU A 147 -12.13 -5.74 -11.06
C GLU A 147 -12.53 -5.02 -12.36
N PRO A 148 -13.79 -5.05 -12.83
CA PRO A 148 -14.18 -4.27 -14.00
C PRO A 148 -13.97 -2.76 -13.85
N GLU A 149 -14.18 -2.21 -12.65
CA GLU A 149 -14.02 -0.77 -12.39
C GLU A 149 -12.55 -0.35 -12.45
N TRP A 150 -11.66 -0.99 -11.69
CA TRP A 150 -10.27 -0.59 -11.70
C TRP A 150 -9.54 -0.99 -13.01
N ARG A 151 -9.90 -2.10 -13.66
CA ARG A 151 -9.37 -2.48 -14.97
C ARG A 151 -9.79 -1.55 -16.11
N ALA A 152 -10.81 -0.73 -15.92
CA ALA A 152 -11.16 0.30 -16.88
C ALA A 152 -10.13 1.45 -16.95
N VAL A 153 -9.31 1.61 -15.91
CA VAL A 153 -8.34 2.71 -15.80
C VAL A 153 -6.88 2.25 -15.66
N ALA A 154 -6.63 1.03 -15.22
CA ALA A 154 -5.30 0.50 -14.93
C ALA A 154 -5.00 -0.81 -15.68
N PRO A 155 -3.72 -1.22 -15.82
CA PRO A 155 -3.33 -2.50 -16.39
C PRO A 155 -3.97 -3.69 -15.68
N ALA A 156 -4.20 -4.79 -16.40
CA ALA A 156 -4.85 -5.98 -15.85
C ALA A 156 -4.05 -6.65 -14.70
N ASP A 157 -2.75 -6.44 -14.66
CA ASP A 157 -1.79 -6.92 -13.67
C ASP A 157 -1.40 -5.87 -12.62
N ALA A 158 -2.06 -4.70 -12.62
CA ALA A 158 -1.73 -3.62 -11.68
C ALA A 158 -1.67 -4.05 -10.21
N LEU A 159 -2.48 -5.03 -9.81
CA LEU A 159 -2.55 -5.54 -8.45
C LEU A 159 -1.89 -6.93 -8.30
N ALA A 160 -1.04 -7.33 -9.25
CA ALA A 160 -0.23 -8.54 -9.12
C ALA A 160 0.99 -8.27 -8.24
N ASP A 161 1.17 -9.11 -7.22
CA ASP A 161 2.33 -9.09 -6.33
C ASP A 161 3.48 -9.95 -6.87
N LEU A 162 4.69 -9.68 -6.39
CA LEU A 162 5.89 -10.46 -6.68
C LEU A 162 6.27 -11.32 -5.47
N ASP A 163 5.50 -12.37 -5.20
CA ASP A 163 5.73 -13.24 -4.03
C ASP A 163 6.60 -14.47 -4.35
N THR A 164 6.60 -14.95 -5.57
CA THR A 164 7.25 -16.21 -5.95
C THR A 164 8.36 -16.03 -7.00
N PRO A 165 9.34 -16.95 -7.09
CA PRO A 165 10.31 -16.95 -8.17
C PRO A 165 9.68 -17.06 -9.57
N GLU A 166 8.52 -17.71 -9.66
CA GLU A 166 7.74 -17.83 -10.90
C GLU A 166 7.16 -16.47 -11.33
N ASP A 167 6.77 -15.61 -10.38
CA ASP A 167 6.30 -14.26 -10.67
C ASP A 167 7.46 -13.40 -11.21
N LEU A 168 8.65 -13.51 -10.59
CA LEU A 168 9.86 -12.85 -11.07
C LEU A 168 10.21 -13.27 -12.50
N ALA A 169 10.14 -14.56 -12.80
CA ALA A 169 10.47 -15.10 -14.13
C ALA A 169 9.44 -14.68 -15.20
N ARG A 170 8.15 -14.54 -14.82
CA ARG A 170 7.07 -14.14 -15.74
C ARG A 170 7.19 -12.69 -16.17
N HIS A 171 7.76 -11.84 -15.34
CA HIS A 171 7.82 -10.40 -15.54
C HIS A 171 9.22 -9.86 -15.87
N ASP A 172 10.16 -10.73 -16.29
CA ASP A 172 11.52 -10.38 -16.74
C ASP A 172 12.27 -9.49 -15.70
N VAL A 173 12.18 -9.88 -14.42
CA VAL A 173 12.80 -9.15 -13.30
C VAL A 173 14.30 -9.42 -13.31
N ASP A 174 15.12 -8.36 -13.43
CA ASP A 174 16.57 -8.48 -13.35
C ASP A 174 17.00 -8.71 -11.89
N ASP A 175 17.49 -9.89 -11.60
CA ASP A 175 17.94 -10.36 -10.27
C ASP A 175 19.47 -10.14 -10.06
N ARG A 176 20.05 -9.09 -10.68
CA ARG A 176 21.48 -8.78 -10.55
C ARG A 176 21.81 -7.90 -9.37
#